data_e081a6267152721b6d6c3d4e44f460f2
#
_entry.id   e081a6267152721b6d6c3d4e44f460f2
#
_cell.length_a   1.000
_cell.length_b   1.000
_cell.length_c   1.000
_cell.angle_alpha   90.00
_cell.angle_beta   90.00
_cell.angle_gamma   90.00
#
_symmetry.space_group_name_H-M   'P 1'
#
loop_
_entity.id
_entity.type
_entity.pdbx_description
1 polymer ?
#
loop_
_entity_poly.entity_id
_entity_poly.type
_entity_poly.pdbx_seq_one_letter_code
_entity_poly.pdbx_strand_id
1 'polypeptide(L)'
;MRYDRDKHRRRSIRLRGYDYGRAGAYFVTLCAHDRASLFGEIVDGVMRLNDLGRVVDSEWLKTPRMRPQVELDEYVVMPNHFHAILVVVDMGRGVLQYAPTMRSPSRTVGAIVRGIKSAVTKRINQIRQTPGVAVWQRNYHEHVIRSEGELVRIRQYIADNPAQWELDRENPAVRETEGMGDRSLAGRGVSPYAPTDDIETIFGGVRP
;
A
#
# COMPACT_ATOMS: atom_id res chain seq x y z
N MET A 1 23.12 13.00 -19.96
CA MET A 1 22.37 13.75 -18.93
C MET A 1 22.96 13.36 -17.58
N ARG A 2 23.59 14.29 -16.86
CA ARG A 2 24.25 14.00 -15.56
C ARG A 2 23.17 13.90 -14.48
N TYR A 3 23.19 12.83 -13.68
CA TYR A 3 22.26 12.61 -12.56
C TYR A 3 22.44 13.72 -11.51
N ASP A 4 21.42 14.55 -11.31
CA ASP A 4 21.42 15.64 -10.34
C ASP A 4 20.88 15.11 -9.00
N ARG A 5 21.77 14.97 -8.02
CA ARG A 5 21.50 14.41 -6.69
C ARG A 5 20.58 15.29 -5.84
N ASP A 6 20.53 16.58 -6.11
CA ASP A 6 19.74 17.56 -5.34
C ASP A 6 18.29 17.67 -5.83
N LYS A 7 18.02 17.35 -7.10
CA LYS A 7 16.66 17.27 -7.64
C LYS A 7 15.91 15.97 -7.30
N HIS A 8 16.62 14.94 -6.84
CA HIS A 8 16.07 13.62 -6.58
C HIS A 8 16.21 13.19 -5.13
N ARG A 9 15.98 14.10 -4.17
CA ARG A 9 15.91 13.79 -2.74
C ARG A 9 14.68 12.94 -2.44
N ARG A 10 14.69 11.69 -2.86
CA ARG A 10 13.73 10.69 -2.37
C ARG A 10 14.10 10.36 -0.93
N ARG A 11 13.37 10.92 0.01
CA ARG A 11 13.36 10.37 1.37
C ARG A 11 12.63 9.04 1.30
N SER A 12 13.35 7.94 1.49
CA SER A 12 12.73 6.64 1.74
C SER A 12 11.97 6.76 3.07
N ILE A 13 10.67 6.43 3.04
CA ILE A 13 9.85 6.30 4.27
C ILE A 13 10.23 5.05 5.07
N ARG A 14 11.10 4.21 4.52
CA ARG A 14 11.60 3.01 5.19
C ARG A 14 12.52 3.36 6.35
N LEU A 15 12.31 2.69 7.46
CA LEU A 15 13.19 2.79 8.63
C LEU A 15 14.61 2.37 8.23
N ARG A 16 15.57 3.26 8.51
CA ARG A 16 16.97 3.03 8.16
C ARG A 16 17.51 1.88 9.01
N GLY A 17 18.06 0.83 8.37
CA GLY A 17 18.62 -0.32 9.07
C GLY A 17 17.59 -1.38 9.52
N TYR A 18 16.29 -1.18 9.27
CA TYR A 18 15.29 -2.19 9.56
C TYR A 18 15.25 -3.29 8.50
N ASP A 19 15.26 -4.55 8.95
CA ASP A 19 15.16 -5.71 8.05
C ASP A 19 13.68 -6.05 7.80
N TYR A 20 13.15 -5.61 6.69
CA TYR A 20 11.77 -5.89 6.24
C TYR A 20 11.54 -7.34 5.78
N GLY A 21 12.48 -8.22 6.01
CA GLY A 21 12.34 -9.68 5.88
C GLY A 21 12.10 -10.38 7.21
N ARG A 22 12.07 -9.64 8.33
CA ARG A 22 11.79 -10.19 9.66
C ARG A 22 10.31 -10.58 9.78
N ALA A 23 10.06 -11.61 10.61
CA ALA A 23 8.71 -11.91 11.06
C ALA A 23 8.08 -10.70 11.76
N GLY A 24 6.80 -10.45 11.48
CA GLY A 24 6.06 -9.33 12.04
C GLY A 24 4.88 -8.93 11.17
N ALA A 25 4.04 -8.07 11.70
CA ALA A 25 2.88 -7.51 11.00
C ALA A 25 3.23 -6.17 10.36
N TYR A 26 2.75 -5.96 9.14
CA TYR A 26 3.03 -4.78 8.33
C TYR A 26 1.73 -4.26 7.72
N PHE A 27 1.42 -3.01 7.98
CA PHE A 27 0.36 -2.31 7.27
C PHE A 27 0.91 -1.74 5.97
N VAL A 28 0.18 -1.93 4.87
CA VAL A 28 0.57 -1.43 3.54
C VAL A 28 -0.58 -0.69 2.87
N THR A 29 -0.25 0.39 2.15
CA THR A 29 -1.18 1.12 1.29
C THR A 29 -0.65 1.18 -0.13
N LEU A 30 -1.47 0.74 -1.08
CA LEU A 30 -1.17 0.78 -2.52
C LEU A 30 -2.16 1.70 -3.21
N CYS A 31 -1.70 2.80 -3.81
CA CYS A 31 -2.58 3.72 -4.54
C CYS A 31 -2.61 3.40 -6.03
N ALA A 32 -3.78 3.52 -6.66
CA ALA A 32 -3.92 3.48 -8.10
C ALA A 32 -3.11 4.59 -8.77
N HIS A 33 -2.72 4.37 -10.02
CA HIS A 33 -2.02 5.37 -10.83
C HIS A 33 -2.92 6.61 -10.96
N ASP A 34 -2.34 7.78 -10.73
CA ASP A 34 -3.02 9.08 -10.71
C ASP A 34 -4.25 9.14 -9.77
N ARG A 35 -4.31 8.21 -8.80
CA ARG A 35 -5.43 8.08 -7.85
C ARG A 35 -6.79 7.92 -8.52
N ALA A 36 -6.79 7.36 -9.72
CA ALA A 36 -8.02 7.10 -10.46
C ALA A 36 -8.89 6.06 -9.72
N SER A 37 -10.18 6.30 -9.65
CA SER A 37 -11.16 5.36 -9.07
C SER A 37 -11.36 4.17 -10.01
N LEU A 38 -10.42 3.21 -9.94
CA LEU A 38 -10.33 2.06 -10.84
C LEU A 38 -11.06 0.82 -10.34
N PHE A 39 -11.23 0.68 -9.02
CA PHE A 39 -11.55 -0.63 -8.41
C PHE A 39 -13.02 -0.79 -8.03
N GLY A 40 -13.81 0.27 -8.15
CA GLY A 40 -15.23 0.28 -7.83
C GLY A 40 -15.68 1.62 -7.27
N GLU A 41 -16.77 1.59 -6.51
CA GLU A 41 -17.40 2.77 -5.92
C GLU A 41 -17.89 2.48 -4.50
N ILE A 42 -18.06 3.53 -3.70
CA ILE A 42 -18.72 3.46 -2.40
C ILE A 42 -20.19 3.84 -2.57
N VAL A 43 -21.06 2.97 -2.11
CA VAL A 43 -22.50 3.19 -2.09
C VAL A 43 -23.01 2.92 -0.68
N ASP A 44 -23.63 3.92 -0.06
CA ASP A 44 -24.15 3.83 1.32
C ASP A 44 -23.07 3.37 2.33
N GLY A 45 -21.85 3.89 2.21
CA GLY A 45 -20.72 3.54 3.07
C GLY A 45 -20.14 2.12 2.83
N VAL A 46 -20.58 1.43 1.78
CA VAL A 46 -20.14 0.07 1.45
C VAL A 46 -19.40 0.06 0.11
N MET A 47 -18.22 -0.57 0.08
CA MET A 47 -17.45 -0.74 -1.15
C MET A 47 -18.09 -1.76 -2.08
N ARG A 48 -18.41 -1.35 -3.31
CA ARG A 48 -18.87 -2.21 -4.40
C ARG A 48 -17.76 -2.37 -5.44
N LEU A 49 -17.13 -3.53 -5.42
CA LEU A 49 -16.05 -3.86 -6.34
C LEU A 49 -16.58 -4.05 -7.76
N ASN A 50 -15.93 -3.42 -8.73
CA ASN A 50 -16.06 -3.76 -10.15
C ASN A 50 -15.14 -4.94 -10.51
N ASP A 51 -15.06 -5.30 -11.81
CA ASP A 51 -14.21 -6.41 -12.27
C ASP A 51 -12.72 -6.21 -11.96
N LEU A 52 -12.24 -4.97 -11.99
CA LEU A 52 -10.84 -4.65 -11.69
C LEU A 52 -10.56 -4.72 -10.18
N GLY A 53 -11.51 -4.28 -9.35
CA GLY A 53 -11.43 -4.45 -7.90
C GLY A 53 -11.43 -5.91 -7.47
N ARG A 54 -12.26 -6.75 -8.13
CA ARG A 54 -12.25 -8.20 -7.93
C ARG A 54 -10.92 -8.85 -8.33
N VAL A 55 -10.20 -8.29 -9.29
CA VAL A 55 -8.83 -8.72 -9.60
C VAL A 55 -7.89 -8.43 -8.43
N VAL A 56 -7.94 -7.22 -7.83
CA VAL A 56 -7.12 -6.88 -6.67
C VAL A 56 -7.37 -7.86 -5.53
N ASP A 57 -8.63 -8.05 -5.17
CA ASP A 57 -9.10 -8.95 -4.12
C ASP A 57 -8.57 -10.38 -4.35
N SER A 58 -8.81 -10.94 -5.54
CA SER A 58 -8.41 -12.31 -5.86
C SER A 58 -6.89 -12.52 -5.87
N GLU A 59 -6.09 -11.54 -6.30
CA GLU A 59 -4.63 -11.65 -6.29
C GLU A 59 -4.07 -11.48 -4.88
N TRP A 60 -4.70 -10.67 -4.03
CA TRP A 60 -4.37 -10.58 -2.61
C TRP A 60 -4.57 -11.94 -1.93
N LEU A 61 -5.75 -12.53 -2.05
CA LEU A 61 -6.10 -13.81 -1.43
C LEU A 61 -5.24 -15.00 -1.90
N LYS A 62 -4.62 -14.92 -3.08
CA LYS A 62 -3.68 -15.93 -3.57
C LYS A 62 -2.28 -15.82 -2.95
N THR A 63 -1.96 -14.73 -2.29
CA THR A 63 -0.61 -14.45 -1.79
C THR A 63 -0.04 -15.57 -0.92
N PRO A 64 -0.76 -16.14 0.09
CA PRO A 64 -0.23 -17.21 0.92
C PRO A 64 0.11 -18.49 0.14
N ARG A 65 -0.65 -18.80 -0.91
CA ARG A 65 -0.38 -19.97 -1.76
C ARG A 65 0.95 -19.87 -2.51
N MET A 66 1.34 -18.65 -2.89
CA MET A 66 2.60 -18.38 -3.58
C MET A 66 3.76 -18.09 -2.63
N ARG A 67 3.43 -17.71 -1.41
CA ARG A 67 4.37 -17.27 -0.37
C ARG A 67 3.94 -17.81 0.99
N PRO A 68 4.29 -19.07 1.31
CA PRO A 68 3.83 -19.74 2.54
C PRO A 68 4.21 -19.02 3.83
N GLN A 69 5.22 -18.15 3.80
CA GLN A 69 5.63 -17.32 4.92
C GLN A 69 4.76 -16.08 5.13
N VAL A 70 3.70 -15.90 4.36
CA VAL A 70 2.80 -14.75 4.45
C VAL A 70 1.43 -15.22 4.89
N GLU A 71 0.95 -14.63 5.97
CA GLU A 71 -0.45 -14.70 6.38
C GLU A 71 -1.12 -13.36 6.08
N LEU A 72 -2.39 -13.42 5.73
CA LEU A 72 -3.21 -12.24 5.48
C LEU A 72 -4.04 -11.93 6.72
N ASP A 73 -4.15 -10.66 7.02
CA ASP A 73 -5.00 -10.14 8.07
C ASP A 73 -6.02 -9.19 7.43
N GLU A 74 -6.53 -8.20 8.15
CA GLU A 74 -7.54 -7.27 7.66
C GLU A 74 -7.09 -6.53 6.41
N TYR A 75 -8.00 -6.35 5.45
CA TYR A 75 -7.74 -5.59 4.23
C TYR A 75 -9.02 -4.99 3.64
N VAL A 76 -8.87 -3.94 2.85
CA VAL A 76 -9.96 -3.34 2.08
C VAL A 76 -9.45 -2.86 0.72
N VAL A 77 -10.23 -3.15 -0.32
CA VAL A 77 -10.06 -2.54 -1.65
C VAL A 77 -10.96 -1.33 -1.70
N MET A 78 -10.39 -0.13 -1.83
CA MET A 78 -11.09 1.13 -1.95
C MET A 78 -11.17 1.57 -3.42
N PRO A 79 -11.97 2.57 -3.79
CA PRO A 79 -12.12 2.95 -5.20
C PRO A 79 -10.80 3.20 -5.92
N ASN A 80 -9.81 3.84 -5.28
CA ASN A 80 -8.54 4.24 -5.87
C ASN A 80 -7.30 3.81 -5.10
N HIS A 81 -7.47 3.00 -4.05
CA HIS A 81 -6.36 2.46 -3.27
C HIS A 81 -6.70 1.12 -2.62
N PHE A 82 -5.73 0.54 -1.95
CA PHE A 82 -5.85 -0.73 -1.25
C PHE A 82 -5.09 -0.64 0.06
N HIS A 83 -5.75 -0.95 1.16
CA HIS A 83 -5.13 -1.10 2.49
C HIS A 83 -5.12 -2.56 2.89
N ALA A 84 -4.03 -3.00 3.51
CA ALA A 84 -3.94 -4.35 4.04
C ALA A 84 -2.91 -4.48 5.15
N ILE A 85 -3.15 -5.43 6.03
CA ILE A 85 -2.16 -5.97 6.96
C ILE A 85 -1.66 -7.29 6.39
N LEU A 86 -0.35 -7.42 6.24
CA LEU A 86 0.31 -8.68 5.94
C LEU A 86 1.21 -9.08 7.11
N VAL A 87 1.17 -10.35 7.47
CA VAL A 87 2.00 -10.92 8.51
C VAL A 87 3.05 -11.81 7.87
N VAL A 88 4.32 -11.50 8.12
CA VAL A 88 5.45 -12.35 7.74
C VAL A 88 5.74 -13.27 8.90
N VAL A 89 5.56 -14.57 8.72
CA VAL A 89 5.86 -15.58 9.73
C VAL A 89 7.27 -16.13 9.54
N ASP A 90 7.94 -16.43 10.66
CA ASP A 90 9.22 -17.14 10.61
C ASP A 90 8.96 -18.64 10.40
N MET A 91 9.17 -19.11 9.19
CA MET A 91 9.04 -20.51 8.82
C MET A 91 10.14 -21.42 9.40
N GLY A 92 10.90 -20.88 10.38
CA GLY A 92 12.09 -21.55 10.87
C GLY A 92 13.13 -21.75 9.75
N ARG A 93 14.38 -21.51 10.01
CA ARG A 93 15.45 -21.83 9.06
C ARG A 93 15.60 -23.36 8.96
N GLY A 94 14.69 -23.99 8.25
CA GLY A 94 14.99 -25.29 7.66
C GLY A 94 16.22 -25.10 6.80
N VAL A 95 17.32 -25.63 7.23
CA VAL A 95 18.63 -25.57 6.55
C VAL A 95 18.49 -26.25 5.21
N LEU A 96 18.00 -25.54 4.19
CA LEU A 96 18.33 -25.89 2.81
C LEU A 96 19.74 -25.36 2.54
N GLN A 97 20.69 -26.22 2.78
CA GLN A 97 22.13 -26.00 2.75
C GLN A 97 22.70 -25.84 1.33
N TYR A 98 21.85 -25.58 0.33
CA TYR A 98 22.26 -25.43 -1.06
C TYR A 98 21.50 -24.31 -1.77
N ALA A 99 21.94 -23.09 -1.59
CA ALA A 99 22.00 -22.05 -2.63
C ALA A 99 22.93 -20.93 -2.17
N PRO A 100 24.21 -20.98 -2.49
CA PRO A 100 25.05 -19.79 -2.40
C PRO A 100 24.59 -18.82 -3.49
N THR A 101 24.50 -17.54 -3.16
CA THR A 101 24.71 -16.40 -4.05
C THR A 101 23.55 -15.72 -4.74
N MET A 102 22.29 -16.06 -4.50
CA MET A 102 21.26 -15.06 -4.80
C MET A 102 20.31 -14.95 -3.61
N ARG A 103 20.60 -14.04 -2.68
CA ARG A 103 19.59 -13.55 -1.75
C ARG A 103 18.53 -12.83 -2.58
N SER A 104 17.65 -13.62 -3.19
CA SER A 104 16.45 -13.07 -3.78
C SER A 104 15.72 -12.30 -2.67
N PRO A 105 15.39 -11.03 -2.85
CA PRO A 105 14.63 -10.27 -1.88
C PRO A 105 13.17 -10.77 -1.76
N SER A 106 12.93 -12.01 -2.13
CA SER A 106 11.59 -12.63 -2.26
C SER A 106 10.80 -12.72 -0.95
N ARG A 107 11.49 -12.63 0.19
CA ARG A 107 10.88 -12.71 1.53
C ARG A 107 10.58 -11.33 2.14
N THR A 108 10.96 -10.25 1.51
CA THR A 108 10.73 -8.90 2.05
C THR A 108 9.31 -8.41 1.69
N VAL A 109 8.74 -7.56 2.54
CA VAL A 109 7.47 -6.85 2.27
C VAL A 109 7.48 -6.21 0.88
N GLY A 110 8.59 -5.55 0.52
CA GLY A 110 8.75 -4.94 -0.79
C GLY A 110 8.69 -5.91 -1.97
N ALA A 111 9.17 -7.14 -1.80
CA ALA A 111 9.08 -8.16 -2.83
C ALA A 111 7.66 -8.75 -2.93
N ILE A 112 6.97 -8.89 -1.80
CA ILE A 112 5.58 -9.33 -1.73
C ILE A 112 4.69 -8.32 -2.47
N VAL A 113 4.76 -7.05 -2.08
CA VAL A 113 3.99 -5.95 -2.69
C VAL A 113 4.28 -5.83 -4.19
N ARG A 114 5.54 -5.92 -4.60
CA ARG A 114 5.92 -5.88 -6.03
C ARG A 114 5.30 -7.04 -6.81
N GLY A 115 5.25 -8.23 -6.23
CA GLY A 115 4.61 -9.41 -6.83
C GLY A 115 3.11 -9.19 -7.03
N ILE A 116 2.41 -8.70 -6.01
CA ILE A 116 0.97 -8.38 -6.05
C ILE A 116 0.69 -7.31 -7.11
N LYS A 117 1.41 -6.18 -7.07
CA LYS A 117 1.26 -5.09 -8.05
C LYS A 117 1.47 -5.59 -9.48
N SER A 118 2.44 -6.46 -9.71
CA SER A 118 2.72 -7.03 -11.02
C SER A 118 1.61 -7.95 -11.51
N ALA A 119 1.12 -8.87 -10.65
CA ALA A 119 0.06 -9.80 -10.99
C ALA A 119 -1.26 -9.06 -11.31
N VAL A 120 -1.65 -8.11 -10.46
CA VAL A 120 -2.83 -7.28 -10.65
C VAL A 120 -2.71 -6.46 -11.95
N THR A 121 -1.59 -5.77 -12.17
CA THR A 121 -1.36 -4.97 -13.40
C THR A 121 -1.50 -5.83 -14.65
N LYS A 122 -0.89 -7.02 -14.66
CA LYS A 122 -0.98 -7.95 -15.80
C LYS A 122 -2.43 -8.31 -16.10
N ARG A 123 -3.21 -8.73 -15.09
CA ARG A 123 -4.60 -9.14 -15.27
C ARG A 123 -5.52 -7.98 -15.66
N ILE A 124 -5.38 -6.82 -15.01
CA ILE A 124 -6.17 -5.63 -15.35
C ILE A 124 -5.89 -5.20 -16.79
N ASN A 125 -4.62 -5.17 -17.21
CA ASN A 125 -4.27 -4.79 -18.58
C ASN A 125 -4.76 -5.81 -19.62
N GLN A 126 -4.86 -7.09 -19.26
CA GLN A 126 -5.50 -8.10 -20.10
C GLN A 126 -7.01 -7.82 -20.28
N ILE A 127 -7.72 -7.52 -19.18
CA ILE A 127 -9.16 -7.20 -19.22
C ILE A 127 -9.41 -5.93 -20.05
N ARG A 128 -8.60 -4.89 -19.83
CA ARG A 128 -8.75 -3.59 -20.50
C ARG A 128 -8.15 -3.55 -21.90
N GLN A 129 -7.42 -4.59 -22.31
CA GLN A 129 -6.65 -4.63 -23.57
C GLN A 129 -5.66 -3.45 -23.69
N THR A 130 -5.04 -3.06 -22.58
CA THR A 130 -4.11 -1.94 -22.49
C THR A 130 -2.74 -2.39 -22.01
N PRO A 131 -1.94 -3.12 -22.81
CA PRO A 131 -0.66 -3.66 -22.38
C PRO A 131 0.30 -2.52 -22.02
N GLY A 132 1.00 -2.67 -20.89
CA GLY A 132 2.01 -1.71 -20.43
C GLY A 132 1.47 -0.48 -19.68
N VAL A 133 0.16 -0.29 -19.61
CA VAL A 133 -0.41 0.84 -18.86
C VAL A 133 -0.23 0.63 -17.34
N ALA A 134 0.19 1.69 -16.64
CA ALA A 134 0.36 1.64 -15.21
C ALA A 134 -1.01 1.55 -14.50
N VAL A 135 -1.13 0.62 -13.55
CA VAL A 135 -2.32 0.48 -12.69
C VAL A 135 -2.06 1.10 -11.32
N TRP A 136 -0.83 1.04 -10.85
CA TRP A 136 -0.43 1.49 -9.52
C TRP A 136 0.56 2.65 -9.60
N GLN A 137 0.53 3.50 -8.59
CA GLN A 137 1.62 4.42 -8.34
C GLN A 137 2.92 3.65 -8.14
N ARG A 138 4.06 4.27 -8.45
CA ARG A 138 5.37 3.60 -8.40
C ARG A 138 5.74 3.08 -7.02
N ASN A 139 5.49 3.89 -5.99
CA ASN A 139 5.79 3.56 -4.60
C ASN A 139 4.55 2.98 -3.89
N TYR A 140 4.68 2.70 -2.61
CA TYR A 140 3.63 2.30 -1.69
C TYR A 140 4.01 2.76 -0.29
N HIS A 141 3.04 2.87 0.60
CA HIS A 141 3.30 3.11 2.02
C HIS A 141 3.43 1.78 2.74
N GLU A 142 4.35 1.72 3.71
CA GLU A 142 4.48 0.59 4.62
C GLU A 142 4.74 1.10 6.04
N HIS A 143 4.10 0.47 7.01
CA HIS A 143 4.28 0.74 8.42
C HIS A 143 4.45 -0.58 9.18
N VAL A 144 5.42 -0.63 10.09
CA VAL A 144 5.70 -1.80 10.94
C VAL A 144 4.81 -1.73 12.17
N ILE A 145 3.92 -2.69 12.35
CA ILE A 145 3.05 -2.79 13.51
C ILE A 145 3.85 -3.36 14.68
N ARG A 146 3.91 -2.65 15.80
CA ARG A 146 4.81 -2.97 16.91
C ARG A 146 4.11 -3.44 18.18
N SER A 147 2.79 -3.30 18.26
CA SER A 147 2.02 -3.72 19.43
C SER A 147 0.65 -4.24 19.05
N GLU A 148 0.06 -5.06 19.93
CA GLU A 148 -1.31 -5.54 19.75
C GLU A 148 -2.32 -4.39 19.72
N GLY A 149 -2.15 -3.38 20.57
CA GLY A 149 -3.02 -2.20 20.55
C GLY A 149 -2.97 -1.42 19.24
N GLU A 150 -1.80 -1.37 18.60
CA GLU A 150 -1.65 -0.76 17.28
C GLU A 150 -2.32 -1.63 16.19
N LEU A 151 -2.16 -2.94 16.25
CA LEU A 151 -2.79 -3.88 15.33
C LEU A 151 -4.32 -3.75 15.37
N VAL A 152 -4.91 -3.69 16.57
CA VAL A 152 -6.37 -3.51 16.75
C VAL A 152 -6.84 -2.20 16.12
N ARG A 153 -6.11 -1.09 16.34
CA ARG A 153 -6.48 0.22 15.75
C ARG A 153 -6.40 0.20 14.22
N ILE A 154 -5.38 -0.45 13.66
CA ILE A 154 -5.23 -0.54 12.20
C ILE A 154 -6.31 -1.41 11.57
N ARG A 155 -6.67 -2.53 12.19
CA ARG A 155 -7.79 -3.36 11.75
C ARG A 155 -9.09 -2.55 11.71
N GLN A 156 -9.37 -1.81 12.78
CA GLN A 156 -10.56 -0.96 12.85
C GLN A 156 -10.53 0.13 11.76
N TYR A 157 -9.39 0.81 11.59
CA TYR A 157 -9.21 1.79 10.52
C TYR A 157 -9.50 1.21 9.13
N ILE A 158 -9.01 -0.01 8.83
CA ILE A 158 -9.27 -0.69 7.56
C ILE A 158 -10.75 -1.01 7.39
N ALA A 159 -11.37 -1.57 8.43
CA ALA A 159 -12.79 -1.93 8.42
C ALA A 159 -13.72 -0.73 8.25
N ASP A 160 -13.40 0.40 8.88
CA ASP A 160 -14.21 1.62 8.84
C ASP A 160 -13.97 2.46 7.59
N ASN A 161 -12.90 2.19 6.83
CA ASN A 161 -12.48 3.03 5.71
C ASN A 161 -13.57 3.27 4.66
N PRO A 162 -14.38 2.28 4.24
CA PRO A 162 -15.49 2.52 3.32
C PRO A 162 -16.54 3.49 3.85
N ALA A 163 -16.89 3.40 5.13
CA ALA A 163 -17.89 4.29 5.74
C ALA A 163 -17.36 5.74 5.89
N GLN A 164 -16.04 5.93 5.93
CA GLN A 164 -15.40 7.23 6.07
C GLN A 164 -14.96 7.82 4.72
N TRP A 165 -15.26 7.17 3.60
CA TRP A 165 -14.79 7.57 2.27
C TRP A 165 -15.10 9.02 1.89
N GLU A 166 -16.26 9.55 2.29
CA GLU A 166 -16.65 10.93 2.00
C GLU A 166 -15.73 11.96 2.68
N LEU A 167 -15.03 11.56 3.74
CA LEU A 167 -14.08 12.39 4.49
C LEU A 167 -12.61 12.05 4.14
N ASP A 168 -12.40 11.00 3.35
CA ASP A 168 -11.06 10.53 3.02
C ASP A 168 -10.37 11.49 2.05
N ARG A 169 -9.16 11.93 2.41
CA ARG A 169 -8.30 12.75 1.54
C ARG A 169 -7.86 12.05 0.26
N GLU A 170 -7.95 10.75 0.20
CA GLU A 170 -7.74 10.00 -1.03
C GLU A 170 -8.95 10.09 -1.97
N ASN A 171 -10.11 10.53 -1.48
CA ASN A 171 -11.29 10.79 -2.29
C ASN A 171 -11.07 12.01 -3.20
N PRO A 172 -11.17 11.87 -4.53
CA PRO A 172 -10.98 12.97 -5.45
C PRO A 172 -11.92 14.17 -5.19
N ALA A 173 -13.17 13.91 -4.75
CA ALA A 173 -14.14 14.96 -4.48
C ALA A 173 -13.72 15.86 -3.30
N VAL A 174 -13.09 15.33 -2.26
CA VAL A 174 -12.56 16.11 -1.12
C VAL A 174 -11.39 16.99 -1.56
N ARG A 175 -10.53 16.48 -2.44
CA ARG A 175 -9.36 17.23 -2.94
C ARG A 175 -9.73 18.40 -3.82
N GLU A 176 -10.78 18.29 -4.61
CA GLU A 176 -11.26 19.38 -5.46
C GLU A 176 -11.77 20.55 -4.62
N THR A 177 -12.41 20.28 -3.47
CA THR A 177 -12.89 21.31 -2.56
C THR A 177 -11.77 22.00 -1.79
N GLU A 178 -10.72 21.28 -1.36
CA GLU A 178 -9.54 21.86 -0.71
C GLU A 178 -8.69 22.68 -1.70
N GLY A 179 -8.59 22.28 -2.96
CA GLY A 179 -7.83 22.96 -4.01
C GLY A 179 -8.45 24.31 -4.47
N MET A 180 -9.74 24.54 -4.21
CA MET A 180 -10.40 25.81 -4.51
C MET A 180 -10.19 26.89 -3.43
N GLY A 181 -9.74 26.52 -2.22
CA GLY A 181 -9.61 27.42 -1.07
C GLY A 181 -8.23 28.08 -0.89
N ASP A 182 -7.15 27.58 -1.49
CA ASP A 182 -5.79 28.09 -1.19
C ASP A 182 -4.89 28.22 -2.42
N ARG A 183 -5.10 29.28 -3.19
CA ARG A 183 -4.11 29.75 -4.20
C ARG A 183 -3.05 30.68 -3.60
N SER A 184 -2.98 30.84 -2.26
CA SER A 184 -2.12 31.88 -1.63
C SER A 184 -0.82 31.37 -0.99
N LEU A 185 -0.54 30.06 -0.94
CA LEU A 185 0.71 29.54 -0.36
C LEU A 185 1.43 28.56 -1.29
N ALA A 186 1.80 29.03 -2.47
CA ALA A 186 2.74 28.34 -3.34
C ALA A 186 4.14 28.41 -2.69
N GLY A 187 4.61 27.29 -2.14
CA GLY A 187 6.02 27.21 -1.79
C GLY A 187 6.41 26.38 -0.58
N ARG A 188 6.04 25.11 -0.50
CA ARG A 188 6.87 24.07 0.12
C ARG A 188 6.40 22.72 -0.42
N GLY A 189 7.28 22.04 -1.17
CA GLY A 189 6.99 20.76 -1.78
C GLY A 189 6.57 19.69 -0.76
N VAL A 190 5.28 19.48 -0.65
CA VAL A 190 4.71 18.35 0.06
C VAL A 190 4.97 17.12 -0.81
N SER A 191 5.66 16.14 -0.24
CA SER A 191 5.90 14.87 -0.92
C SER A 191 4.54 14.27 -1.32
N PRO A 192 4.30 13.90 -2.58
CA PRO A 192 3.04 13.29 -3.01
C PRO A 192 2.81 11.88 -2.43
N TYR A 193 3.60 11.47 -1.46
CA TYR A 193 3.64 10.15 -0.84
C TYR A 193 3.50 10.15 0.68
N ALA A 194 3.13 11.25 1.30
CA ALA A 194 2.69 11.16 2.68
C ALA A 194 1.33 10.45 2.66
N PRO A 195 1.21 9.23 3.21
CA PRO A 195 -0.10 8.81 3.65
C PRO A 195 -0.47 9.85 4.67
N THR A 196 -1.58 10.40 4.48
CA THR A 196 -2.22 11.47 5.18
C THR A 196 -1.86 11.52 6.66
N ASP A 197 -1.71 12.71 7.20
CA ASP A 197 -1.53 13.03 8.61
C ASP A 197 -2.48 12.25 9.55
N ASP A 198 -3.53 11.63 9.00
CA ASP A 198 -4.47 10.78 9.71
C ASP A 198 -3.83 9.50 10.25
N ILE A 199 -2.89 8.89 9.51
CA ILE A 199 -2.16 7.72 10.03
C ILE A 199 -1.18 8.16 11.11
N GLU A 200 -0.48 9.30 10.95
CA GLU A 200 0.35 9.85 12.02
C GLU A 200 -0.49 10.31 13.22
N THR A 201 -1.71 10.79 13.00
CA THR A 201 -2.65 11.17 14.06
C THR A 201 -3.24 9.96 14.76
N ILE A 202 -3.57 8.88 14.03
CA ILE A 202 -4.05 7.61 14.58
C ILE A 202 -2.95 6.91 15.40
N PHE A 203 -1.69 7.04 15.00
CA PHE A 203 -0.56 6.38 15.66
C PHE A 203 0.11 7.22 16.75
N GLY A 204 -0.40 8.43 17.04
CA GLY A 204 0.06 9.31 18.10
C GLY A 204 1.58 9.41 18.14
N GLY A 205 2.12 10.53 17.68
CA GLY A 205 3.55 10.76 17.54
C GLY A 205 4.39 10.34 18.75
N VAL A 206 4.83 9.11 18.77
CA VAL A 206 5.97 8.68 19.58
C VAL A 206 7.20 8.82 18.68
N ARG A 207 7.79 9.98 18.73
CA ARG A 207 9.17 10.12 18.26
C ARG A 207 10.10 9.41 19.26
N PRO A 208 11.13 8.70 18.78
CA PRO A 208 12.15 8.13 19.65
C PRO A 208 12.93 9.22 20.37
#